data_4abe0d3abbc13ce2663f1c3a63c72d26
#
_entry.id   4abe0d3abbc13ce2663f1c3a63c72d26
#
_cell.length_a   1.000
_cell.length_b   1.000
_cell.length_c   1.000
_cell.angle_alpha   90.00
_cell.angle_beta   90.00
_cell.angle_gamma   90.00
#
_symmetry.space_group_name_H-M   'P 1'
#
loop_
_entity.id
_entity.type
_entity.pdbx_description
1 polymer ?
#
loop_
_entity_poly.entity_id
_entity_poly.type
_entity_poly.pdbx_seq_one_letter_code
_entity_poly.pdbx_strand_id
1 'polypeptide(L)'
;MIIKLGDVIRDNRGREGAIVNIGIATDKNDIAGELGVNAKEYDTDLNYVGAISFGSNWCYFSQIQEVVKKNEYVEDTDWMNG
;
A
#
# COMPACT_ATOMS: atom_id res chain seq x y z
N MET A 1 6.84 9.00 1.40
CA MET A 1 6.83 7.58 1.82
C MET A 1 6.24 6.74 0.70
N ILE A 2 6.91 5.68 0.36
CA ILE A 2 6.46 4.78 -0.69
C ILE A 2 5.85 3.53 -0.06
N ILE A 3 4.65 3.19 -0.49
CA ILE A 3 3.94 2.01 0.01
C ILE A 3 3.45 1.15 -1.14
N LYS A 4 3.23 -0.13 -0.87
CA LYS A 4 2.56 -1.04 -1.79
C LYS A 4 1.81 -2.11 -1.01
N LEU A 5 0.95 -2.83 -1.70
CA LEU A 5 0.20 -3.92 -1.10
C LEU A 5 1.14 -4.93 -0.46
N GLY A 6 0.79 -5.40 0.72
CA GLY A 6 1.60 -6.36 1.46
C GLY A 6 2.65 -5.75 2.37
N ASP A 7 2.94 -4.45 2.25
CA ASP A 7 3.80 -3.78 3.21
C ASP A 7 3.12 -3.81 4.59
N VAL A 8 3.91 -4.05 5.62
CA VAL A 8 3.42 -3.96 6.99
C VAL A 8 3.68 -2.54 7.48
N ILE A 9 2.64 -1.85 7.85
CA ILE A 9 2.74 -0.47 8.33
C ILE A 9 2.27 -0.36 9.76
N ARG A 10 2.67 0.71 10.42
CA ARG A 10 2.13 1.14 11.70
C ARG A 10 1.51 2.51 11.52
N ASP A 11 0.31 2.70 12.03
CA ASP A 11 -0.34 4.00 12.01
C ASP A 11 0.01 4.82 13.26
N ASN A 12 -0.47 6.05 13.32
CA ASN A 12 -0.18 6.94 14.44
C ASN A 12 -0.89 6.56 15.73
N ARG A 13 -1.71 5.53 15.70
CA ARG A 13 -2.34 4.95 16.89
C ARG A 13 -1.62 3.70 17.37
N GLY A 14 -0.53 3.33 16.72
CA GLY A 14 0.24 2.14 17.09
C GLY A 14 -0.31 0.84 16.53
N ARG A 15 -1.29 0.90 15.64
CA ARG A 15 -1.85 -0.31 15.03
C ARG A 15 -0.99 -0.75 13.86
N GLU A 16 -0.74 -2.03 13.75
CA GLU A 16 0.08 -2.61 12.69
C GLU A 16 -0.70 -3.63 11.88
N GLY A 17 -0.34 -3.75 10.63
CA GLY A 17 -0.90 -4.76 9.76
C GLY A 17 -0.38 -4.63 8.35
N ALA A 18 -0.58 -5.69 7.57
CA ALA A 18 -0.22 -5.69 6.16
C ALA A 18 -1.30 -4.95 5.36
N ILE A 19 -0.84 -4.14 4.42
CA ILE A 19 -1.75 -3.40 3.55
C ILE A 19 -2.45 -4.37 2.61
N VAL A 20 -3.76 -4.34 2.61
CA VAL A 20 -4.59 -5.19 1.75
C VAL A 20 -5.36 -4.40 0.71
N ASN A 21 -5.43 -3.07 0.87
CA ASN A 21 -6.10 -2.21 -0.09
C ASN A 21 -5.52 -0.80 -0.01
N ILE A 22 -5.38 -0.14 -1.14
CA ILE A 22 -4.92 1.24 -1.22
C ILE A 22 -5.91 2.00 -2.12
N GLY A 23 -6.46 3.07 -1.61
CA GLY A 23 -7.37 3.93 -2.35
C GLY A 23 -6.84 5.35 -2.41
N ILE A 24 -6.96 5.99 -3.55
CA ILE A 24 -6.56 7.37 -3.77
C ILE A 24 -7.79 8.18 -4.10
N ALA A 25 -8.11 9.15 -3.25
CA ALA A 25 -9.34 9.91 -3.40
C ALA A 25 -9.32 10.86 -4.59
N THR A 26 -8.15 11.26 -5.03
CA THR A 26 -8.00 12.20 -6.16
C THR A 26 -8.11 11.52 -7.50
N ASP A 27 -7.97 10.21 -7.54
CA ASP A 27 -8.13 9.43 -8.76
C ASP A 27 -9.19 8.37 -8.51
N LYS A 28 -10.40 8.67 -8.92
CA LYS A 28 -11.54 7.80 -8.67
C LYS A 28 -11.51 6.49 -9.45
N ASN A 29 -10.58 6.35 -10.37
CA ASN A 29 -10.41 5.13 -11.14
C ASN A 29 -9.24 4.30 -10.64
N ASP A 30 -8.46 4.83 -9.72
CA ASP A 30 -7.27 4.17 -9.23
C ASP A 30 -7.58 3.42 -7.95
N ILE A 31 -8.11 2.24 -8.12
CA ILE A 31 -8.33 1.34 -7.00
C ILE A 31 -7.14 0.41 -6.94
N ALA A 32 -6.21 0.77 -6.10
CA ALA A 32 -4.95 0.05 -6.00
C ALA A 32 -5.04 -1.26 -5.26
N GLY A 33 -6.19 -1.57 -4.73
CA GLY A 33 -6.38 -2.79 -3.96
C GLY A 33 -6.70 -4.02 -4.76
N GLU A 34 -6.73 -3.93 -6.07
CA GLU A 34 -7.03 -5.09 -6.88
C GLU A 34 -5.89 -6.09 -6.86
N LEU A 35 -6.27 -7.35 -6.77
CA LEU A 35 -5.30 -8.44 -6.88
C LEU A 35 -4.65 -8.39 -8.25
N GLY A 36 -3.35 -8.59 -8.28
CA GLY A 36 -2.60 -8.51 -9.53
C GLY A 36 -1.82 -7.23 -9.70
N VAL A 37 -2.03 -6.25 -8.84
CA VAL A 37 -1.30 -4.98 -8.87
C VAL A 37 -0.36 -4.90 -7.67
N ASN A 38 0.17 -6.04 -7.26
CA ASN A 38 0.92 -6.19 -6.01
C ASN A 38 2.24 -5.44 -6.01
N ALA A 39 2.80 -5.20 -7.19
CA ALA A 39 4.09 -4.52 -7.29
C ALA A 39 3.95 -3.01 -7.45
N LYS A 40 2.73 -2.50 -7.62
CA LYS A 40 2.54 -1.07 -7.82
C LYS A 40 2.84 -0.30 -6.54
N GLU A 41 3.69 0.69 -6.66
CA GLU A 41 4.08 1.55 -5.55
C GLU A 41 3.33 2.86 -5.60
N TYR A 42 3.02 3.39 -4.43
CA TYR A 42 2.32 4.67 -4.29
C TYR A 42 3.12 5.57 -3.38
N ASP A 43 3.29 6.81 -3.81
CA ASP A 43 3.96 7.82 -3.00
C ASP A 43 2.89 8.58 -2.22
N THR A 44 2.88 8.42 -0.91
CA THR A 44 1.90 9.08 -0.06
C THR A 44 2.08 10.60 -0.03
N ASP A 45 3.26 11.10 -0.39
CA ASP A 45 3.52 12.54 -0.45
C ASP A 45 2.90 13.15 -1.70
N LEU A 46 2.86 12.41 -2.79
CA LEU A 46 2.22 12.86 -4.02
C LEU A 46 0.71 12.66 -3.99
N ASN A 47 0.26 11.63 -3.30
CA ASN A 47 -1.15 11.24 -3.24
C ASN A 47 -1.65 11.35 -1.80
N TYR A 48 -1.45 12.52 -1.21
CA TYR A 48 -1.72 12.71 0.22
C TYR A 48 -3.20 12.49 0.60
N VAL A 49 -4.09 12.53 -0.37
CA VAL A 49 -5.52 12.29 -0.14
C VAL A 49 -5.82 10.83 -0.51
N GLY A 50 -5.37 9.94 0.34
CA GLY A 50 -5.60 8.52 0.16
C GLY A 50 -5.78 7.82 1.48
N ALA A 51 -6.17 6.56 1.42
CA ALA A 51 -6.38 5.73 2.59
C ALA A 51 -5.96 4.30 2.28
N ILE A 52 -5.63 3.57 3.33
CA ILE A 52 -5.29 2.16 3.21
C ILE A 52 -6.12 1.34 4.17
N SER A 53 -6.33 0.08 3.80
CA SER A 53 -6.80 -0.95 4.72
C SER A 53 -5.62 -1.85 5.05
N PHE A 54 -5.42 -2.13 6.32
CA PHE A 54 -4.32 -2.97 6.78
C PHE A 54 -4.81 -3.86 7.92
N GLY A 55 -4.69 -5.16 7.73
CA GLY A 55 -5.33 -6.11 8.62
C GLY A 55 -6.85 -5.86 8.64
N SER A 56 -7.40 -5.68 9.83
CA SER A 56 -8.81 -5.33 10.01
C SER A 56 -9.02 -3.84 10.27
N ASN A 57 -8.00 -3.03 10.05
CA ASN A 57 -8.02 -1.59 10.31
C ASN A 57 -7.92 -0.80 9.02
N TRP A 58 -8.16 0.50 9.12
CA TRP A 58 -7.90 1.40 8.01
C TRP A 58 -7.39 2.74 8.56
N CYS A 59 -6.65 3.47 7.72
CA CYS A 59 -6.23 4.83 8.07
C CYS A 59 -5.97 5.63 6.79
N TYR A 60 -5.89 6.94 6.95
CA TYR A 60 -5.48 7.82 5.87
C TYR A 60 -3.97 7.75 5.66
N PHE A 61 -3.50 8.13 4.48
CA PHE A 61 -2.07 8.20 4.20
C PHE A 61 -1.32 9.05 5.24
N SER A 62 -1.93 10.16 5.64
CA SER A 62 -1.33 11.05 6.63
C SER A 62 -1.20 10.42 8.02
N GLN A 63 -1.88 9.33 8.25
CA GLN A 63 -1.86 8.63 9.54
C GLN A 63 -0.87 7.46 9.57
N ILE A 64 -0.24 7.16 8.44
CA ILE A 64 0.79 6.13 8.40
C ILE A 64 2.05 6.69 9.08
N GLN A 65 2.49 6.04 10.13
CA GLN A 65 3.66 6.49 10.87
C GLN A 65 4.95 5.95 10.25
N GLU A 66 4.97 4.66 9.91
CA GLU A 66 6.13 4.05 9.29
C GLU A 66 5.78 2.78 8.56
N VAL A 67 6.65 2.39 7.65
CA VAL A 67 6.62 1.07 7.04
C VAL A 67 7.53 0.18 7.89
N VAL A 68 6.94 -0.77 8.60
CA VAL A 68 7.66 -1.65 9.52
C VAL A 68 8.40 -2.72 8.73
N LYS A 69 7.77 -3.23 7.68
CA LYS A 69 8.36 -4.27 6.85
C LYS A 69 7.89 -4.08 5.42
N LYS A 70 8.83 -3.96 4.51
CA LYS A 70 8.52 -3.85 3.08
C LYS A 70 8.15 -5.21 2.53
N ASN A 71 7.12 -5.23 1.69
CA ASN A 71 6.85 -6.40 0.87
C ASN A 71 7.89 -6.43 -0.24
N GLU A 72 8.68 -7.49 -0.28
CA GLU A 72 9.75 -7.64 -1.26
C GLU A 72 9.25 -8.18 -2.60
N TYR A 73 7.95 -8.41 -2.72
CA TYR A 73 7.39 -8.85 -3.97
C TYR A 73 7.70 -7.85 -5.08
N VAL A 74 8.31 -8.35 -6.13
CA VAL A 74 8.46 -7.60 -7.37
C VAL A 74 7.81 -8.43 -8.46
N GLU A 75 7.20 -7.74 -9.42
CA GLU A 75 6.60 -8.45 -10.53
C GLU A 75 7.71 -9.02 -11.39
N ASP A 76 7.88 -10.32 -11.29
CA ASP A 76 8.96 -11.03 -11.95
C ASP A 76 8.40 -11.76 -13.17
N THR A 77 8.82 -11.32 -14.33
CA THR A 77 8.44 -11.95 -15.58
C THR A 77 9.50 -12.90 -16.09
N ASP A 78 10.61 -13.01 -15.39
CA ASP A 78 11.73 -13.86 -15.84
C ASP A 78 11.34 -15.33 -15.91
N TRP A 79 10.51 -15.78 -14.98
CA TRP A 79 10.03 -17.15 -14.98
C TRP A 79 9.23 -17.50 -16.25
N MET A 80 8.65 -16.48 -16.89
CA MET A 80 7.91 -16.66 -18.14
C MET A 80 8.85 -16.81 -19.32
N ASN A 81 10.04 -16.30 -19.21
CA ASN A 81 11.04 -16.31 -20.26
C ASN A 81 12.10 -17.40 -20.06
N GLY A 82 12.11 -17.96 -18.90
CA GLY A 82 13.07 -19.01 -18.53
C GLY A 82 12.50 -20.40 -18.65
#